data_27fc9eb2b04eec3723a91eb31acf3439
#
_entry.id   27fc9eb2b04eec3723a91eb31acf3439
#
_cell.length_a   1.000
_cell.length_b   1.000
_cell.length_c   1.000
_cell.angle_alpha   90.00
_cell.angle_beta   90.00
_cell.angle_gamma   90.00
#
_symmetry.space_group_name_H-M   'P 1'
#
loop_
_entity.id
_entity.type
_entity.pdbx_description
1 polymer ?
#
loop_
_entity_poly.entity_id
_entity_poly.type
_entity_poly.pdbx_seq_one_letter_code
_entity_poly.pdbx_strand_id
1 'polypeptide(L)'
;TTNGLLTFSNQFERPEEIKFYRNCCESGISTSLSGNDVMHTYTDKQKRTYIASFTGGISQIVSKNLLSNKIEFKTYTTDDGLASDLVQAMQEDQQGNLWILSENAISKFDAQRKTFENYGLNSLHQEFSFSEAAPVINARNQIVFGTDKGFIEISSKEMQKSSYVPPIVFTGLKVQGQSSVIAIDDLEELRLTPSQRNVTFQFAALDYVDSKEIRYAYRLKGLEEEWHDGDKNRSASYINLPNGKYKLQIKSTNSDGVWMDNIRTLSINVLPTFWETGWAWLLYVILFVLFT
;
A
#
# COMPACT_ATOMS: atom_id res chain seq x y z
N THR A 1 -27.71 -11.48 0.00
CA THR A 1 -28.92 -10.96 -0.68
C THR A 1 -28.59 -9.67 -1.40
N THR A 2 -29.27 -9.38 -2.50
CA THR A 2 -29.13 -8.14 -3.27
C THR A 2 -30.00 -6.98 -2.73
N ASN A 3 -30.63 -7.17 -1.58
CA ASN A 3 -31.63 -6.26 -1.01
C ASN A 3 -31.31 -5.77 0.41
N GLY A 4 -30.05 -5.75 0.78
CA GLY A 4 -29.59 -5.34 2.10
C GLY A 4 -29.68 -6.42 3.17
N LEU A 5 -29.58 -6.02 4.43
CA LEU A 5 -29.63 -6.89 5.60
C LEU A 5 -31.06 -7.05 6.11
N LEU A 6 -31.50 -8.28 6.27
CA LEU A 6 -32.79 -8.61 6.87
C LEU A 6 -32.55 -9.23 8.25
N THR A 7 -33.19 -8.67 9.28
CA THR A 7 -33.16 -9.21 10.64
C THR A 7 -34.57 -9.57 11.11
N PHE A 8 -34.67 -10.61 11.93
CA PHE A 8 -35.95 -11.08 12.46
C PHE A 8 -35.75 -11.81 13.81
N SER A 9 -36.83 -11.96 14.57
CA SER A 9 -36.81 -12.72 15.82
C SER A 9 -36.81 -14.21 15.52
N ASN A 10 -36.08 -15.01 16.34
CA ASN A 10 -36.01 -16.47 16.19
C ASN A 10 -37.21 -17.23 16.81
N GLN A 11 -38.40 -16.66 16.78
CA GLN A 11 -39.64 -17.27 17.31
C GLN A 11 -40.26 -18.24 16.30
N PHE A 12 -39.49 -19.30 15.91
CA PHE A 12 -39.90 -20.25 14.89
C PHE A 12 -41.09 -21.12 15.27
N GLU A 13 -41.43 -21.17 16.56
CA GLU A 13 -42.63 -21.86 17.05
C GLU A 13 -43.94 -21.15 16.67
N ARG A 14 -43.85 -19.84 16.36
CA ARG A 14 -44.97 -18.99 15.95
C ARG A 14 -44.58 -18.17 14.73
N PRO A 15 -44.52 -18.78 13.57
CA PRO A 15 -44.00 -18.09 12.35
C PRO A 15 -44.83 -16.90 11.96
N GLU A 16 -46.12 -16.85 12.30
CA GLU A 16 -47.03 -15.72 12.03
C GLU A 16 -46.71 -14.47 12.86
N GLU A 17 -45.96 -14.62 13.98
CA GLU A 17 -45.53 -13.50 14.83
C GLU A 17 -44.14 -12.93 14.40
N ILE A 18 -43.45 -13.57 13.46
CA ILE A 18 -42.14 -13.13 13.02
C ILE A 18 -42.25 -11.81 12.28
N LYS A 19 -41.60 -10.77 12.81
CA LYS A 19 -41.45 -9.47 12.16
C LYS A 19 -40.07 -9.38 11.52
N PHE A 20 -40.08 -8.96 10.26
CA PHE A 20 -38.87 -8.71 9.50
C PHE A 20 -38.53 -7.23 9.49
N TYR A 21 -37.26 -6.94 9.73
CA TYR A 21 -36.71 -5.58 9.72
C TYR A 21 -35.65 -5.50 8.64
N ARG A 22 -35.77 -4.52 7.76
CA ARG A 22 -34.87 -4.37 6.61
C ARG A 22 -33.99 -3.14 6.77
N ASN A 23 -32.69 -3.32 6.58
CA ASN A 23 -31.70 -2.26 6.61
C ASN A 23 -30.92 -2.28 5.29
N CYS A 24 -30.91 -1.15 4.59
CA CYS A 24 -30.33 -0.98 3.27
C CYS A 24 -29.28 0.11 3.29
N CYS A 25 -28.49 0.15 2.21
CA CYS A 25 -27.65 1.30 1.91
C CYS A 25 -28.54 2.50 1.57
N GLU A 26 -28.36 3.60 2.29
CA GLU A 26 -29.09 4.86 2.08
C GLU A 26 -28.10 5.95 1.69
N SER A 27 -28.34 6.57 0.52
CA SER A 27 -27.46 7.63 0.01
C SER A 27 -27.40 8.82 0.96
N GLY A 28 -26.17 9.24 1.29
CA GLY A 28 -25.93 10.38 2.18
C GLY A 28 -26.00 10.06 3.68
N ILE A 29 -26.28 8.81 4.08
CA ILE A 29 -26.28 8.37 5.48
C ILE A 29 -25.07 7.48 5.74
N SER A 30 -24.03 8.05 6.37
CA SER A 30 -22.76 7.36 6.64
C SER A 30 -22.89 6.20 7.64
N THR A 31 -23.96 6.16 8.41
CA THR A 31 -24.26 5.08 9.37
C THR A 31 -25.20 4.02 8.80
N SER A 32 -25.60 4.11 7.54
CA SER A 32 -26.36 3.06 6.87
C SER A 32 -25.46 1.90 6.43
N LEU A 33 -26.05 0.78 6.01
CA LEU A 33 -25.31 -0.32 5.40
C LEU A 33 -24.50 0.18 4.18
N SER A 34 -23.28 -0.25 4.01
CA SER A 34 -22.38 0.25 2.96
C SER A 34 -22.74 -0.23 1.55
N GLY A 35 -23.43 -1.35 1.42
CA GLY A 35 -23.87 -1.91 0.15
C GLY A 35 -25.03 -2.88 0.32
N ASN A 36 -25.91 -2.95 -0.67
CA ASN A 36 -27.11 -3.80 -0.61
C ASN A 36 -26.83 -5.26 -1.00
N ASP A 37 -25.74 -5.51 -1.72
CA ASP A 37 -25.31 -6.86 -2.11
C ASP A 37 -24.51 -7.52 -0.96
N VAL A 38 -25.26 -8.09 0.00
CA VAL A 38 -24.67 -8.76 1.16
C VAL A 38 -24.21 -10.16 0.75
N MET A 39 -22.88 -10.39 0.80
CA MET A 39 -22.24 -11.64 0.45
C MET A 39 -22.10 -12.55 1.67
N HIS A 40 -21.63 -12.00 2.79
CA HIS A 40 -21.36 -12.79 3.99
C HIS A 40 -21.68 -12.00 5.26
N THR A 41 -22.08 -12.72 6.31
CA THR A 41 -22.25 -12.17 7.67
C THR A 41 -21.42 -12.99 8.63
N TYR A 42 -20.67 -12.33 9.49
CA TYR A 42 -19.81 -12.99 10.47
C TYR A 42 -19.96 -12.37 11.84
N THR A 43 -20.12 -13.21 12.87
CA THR A 43 -20.11 -12.75 14.28
C THR A 43 -18.88 -13.31 14.96
N ASP A 44 -18.01 -12.42 15.44
CA ASP A 44 -16.77 -12.79 16.12
C ASP A 44 -17.01 -13.30 17.54
N LYS A 45 -15.95 -13.83 18.18
CA LYS A 45 -16.00 -14.34 19.57
C LYS A 45 -16.38 -13.27 20.59
N GLN A 46 -16.21 -11.98 20.25
CA GLN A 46 -16.60 -10.83 21.09
C GLN A 46 -18.04 -10.36 20.84
N LYS A 47 -18.81 -11.15 20.02
CA LYS A 47 -20.18 -10.88 19.61
C LYS A 47 -20.35 -9.59 18.78
N ARG A 48 -19.32 -9.15 18.08
CA ARG A 48 -19.42 -8.10 17.07
C ARG A 48 -19.81 -8.74 15.76
N THR A 49 -20.81 -8.21 15.10
CA THR A 49 -21.28 -8.72 13.81
C THR A 49 -20.82 -7.81 12.69
N TYR A 50 -20.22 -8.43 11.68
CA TYR A 50 -19.72 -7.79 10.47
C TYR A 50 -20.49 -8.29 9.26
N ILE A 51 -20.75 -7.39 8.34
CA ILE A 51 -21.46 -7.63 7.08
C ILE A 51 -20.47 -7.36 5.94
N ALA A 52 -20.21 -8.35 5.11
CA ALA A 52 -19.45 -8.18 3.87
C ALA A 52 -20.40 -7.78 2.75
N SER A 53 -20.06 -6.72 2.03
CA SER A 53 -20.81 -6.24 0.87
C SER A 53 -19.95 -6.34 -0.39
N PHE A 54 -20.55 -6.70 -1.52
CA PHE A 54 -19.82 -6.86 -2.78
C PHE A 54 -19.20 -5.55 -3.29
N THR A 55 -19.73 -4.40 -2.92
CA THR A 55 -19.26 -3.08 -3.38
C THR A 55 -19.09 -2.05 -2.27
N GLY A 56 -19.11 -2.46 -1.01
CA GLY A 56 -19.15 -1.51 0.10
C GLY A 56 -18.16 -1.84 1.24
N GLY A 57 -17.21 -2.73 1.01
CA GLY A 57 -16.28 -3.17 2.05
C GLY A 57 -16.98 -3.98 3.14
N ILE A 58 -16.64 -3.72 4.40
CA ILE A 58 -17.26 -4.36 5.56
C ILE A 58 -17.97 -3.35 6.45
N SER A 59 -19.17 -3.71 6.91
CA SER A 59 -19.96 -2.93 7.85
C SER A 59 -20.08 -3.64 9.18
N GLN A 60 -19.55 -3.06 10.25
CA GLN A 60 -19.73 -3.54 11.61
C GLN A 60 -21.04 -2.99 12.18
N ILE A 61 -21.90 -3.85 12.72
CA ILE A 61 -23.10 -3.41 13.44
C ILE A 61 -22.72 -2.72 14.76
N VAL A 62 -23.22 -1.50 14.98
CA VAL A 62 -23.00 -0.72 16.21
C VAL A 62 -24.23 -0.76 17.12
N SER A 63 -25.42 -0.84 16.53
CA SER A 63 -26.69 -0.88 17.29
C SER A 63 -26.79 -2.12 18.18
N LYS A 64 -27.27 -1.92 19.41
CA LYS A 64 -27.54 -3.03 20.35
C LYS A 64 -28.84 -3.77 19.99
N ASN A 65 -29.84 -3.05 19.48
CA ASN A 65 -31.10 -3.64 19.05
C ASN A 65 -31.06 -3.98 17.56
N LEU A 66 -31.02 -5.27 17.23
CA LEU A 66 -30.99 -5.77 15.85
C LEU A 66 -32.39 -5.90 15.24
N LEU A 67 -33.46 -5.81 16.03
CA LEU A 67 -34.83 -5.86 15.56
C LEU A 67 -35.37 -4.46 15.30
N SER A 68 -34.74 -3.79 14.32
CA SER A 68 -35.04 -2.40 13.94
C SER A 68 -34.76 -2.18 12.46
N ASN A 69 -35.55 -1.30 11.80
CA ASN A 69 -35.26 -0.82 10.44
C ASN A 69 -34.22 0.33 10.41
N LYS A 70 -33.65 0.66 11.57
CA LYS A 70 -32.63 1.72 11.73
C LYS A 70 -31.45 1.20 12.53
N ILE A 71 -30.83 0.14 12.00
CA ILE A 71 -29.55 -0.35 12.53
C ILE A 71 -28.43 0.58 12.06
N GLU A 72 -27.59 1.00 12.97
CA GLU A 72 -26.40 1.80 12.67
C GLU A 72 -25.20 0.89 12.42
N PHE A 73 -24.43 1.23 11.41
CA PHE A 73 -23.23 0.52 10.99
C PHE A 73 -22.02 1.44 11.04
N LYS A 74 -20.87 0.86 11.30
CA LYS A 74 -19.58 1.45 11.05
C LYS A 74 -18.92 0.73 9.89
N THR A 75 -18.71 1.44 8.81
CA THR A 75 -18.11 0.92 7.58
C THR A 75 -16.59 1.04 7.62
N TYR A 76 -15.91 0.09 6.99
CA TYR A 76 -14.48 0.09 6.70
C TYR A 76 -14.31 -0.24 5.21
N THR A 77 -13.56 0.62 4.53
CA THR A 77 -13.32 0.58 3.09
C THR A 77 -11.83 0.63 2.76
N THR A 78 -11.50 0.75 1.49
CA THR A 78 -10.14 1.01 1.03
C THR A 78 -9.54 2.29 1.60
N ASP A 79 -10.35 3.30 1.93
CA ASP A 79 -9.91 4.52 2.60
C ASP A 79 -9.42 4.26 4.04
N ASP A 80 -9.90 3.20 4.69
CA ASP A 80 -9.46 2.76 6.02
C ASP A 80 -8.29 1.76 5.96
N GLY A 81 -7.87 1.38 4.75
CA GLY A 81 -6.77 0.45 4.50
C GLY A 81 -7.17 -0.96 4.13
N LEU A 82 -8.44 -1.26 3.87
CA LEU A 82 -8.87 -2.54 3.30
C LEU A 82 -8.29 -2.69 1.87
N ALA A 83 -7.93 -3.90 1.46
CA ALA A 83 -7.32 -4.13 0.14
C ALA A 83 -8.28 -3.86 -1.03
N SER A 84 -9.57 -4.14 -0.83
CA SER A 84 -10.62 -3.95 -1.84
C SER A 84 -11.99 -3.85 -1.17
N ASP A 85 -12.86 -3.01 -1.72
CA ASP A 85 -14.26 -2.88 -1.28
C ASP A 85 -15.14 -4.03 -1.78
N LEU A 86 -14.62 -4.90 -2.67
CA LEU A 86 -15.29 -6.12 -3.14
C LEU A 86 -15.03 -7.26 -2.16
N VAL A 87 -15.82 -7.34 -1.08
CA VAL A 87 -15.63 -8.36 -0.04
C VAL A 87 -16.58 -9.53 -0.23
N GLN A 88 -16.02 -10.73 -0.26
CA GLN A 88 -16.75 -11.98 -0.49
C GLN A 88 -17.05 -12.73 0.81
N ALA A 89 -16.06 -12.91 1.68
CA ALA A 89 -16.21 -13.69 2.89
C ALA A 89 -15.28 -13.23 4.01
N MET A 90 -15.54 -13.69 5.23
CA MET A 90 -14.75 -13.35 6.43
C MET A 90 -14.65 -14.55 7.37
N GLN A 91 -13.52 -14.67 8.08
CA GLN A 91 -13.29 -15.67 9.12
C GLN A 91 -12.37 -15.12 10.21
N GLU A 92 -12.71 -15.32 11.48
CA GLU A 92 -11.86 -14.94 12.61
C GLU A 92 -10.83 -16.03 12.89
N ASP A 93 -9.58 -15.63 13.15
CA ASP A 93 -8.54 -16.54 13.60
C ASP A 93 -8.59 -16.78 15.14
N GLN A 94 -7.62 -17.56 15.67
CA GLN A 94 -7.56 -17.80 17.11
C GLN A 94 -7.12 -16.59 17.91
N GLN A 95 -6.38 -15.67 17.28
CA GLN A 95 -5.89 -14.45 17.88
C GLN A 95 -6.96 -13.33 17.94
N GLY A 96 -8.11 -13.56 17.30
CA GLY A 96 -9.20 -12.59 17.23
C GLY A 96 -9.08 -11.58 16.09
N ASN A 97 -8.20 -11.85 15.11
CA ASN A 97 -8.14 -11.06 13.89
C ASN A 97 -9.16 -11.59 12.89
N LEU A 98 -9.81 -10.67 12.18
CA LEU A 98 -10.75 -11.03 11.13
C LEU A 98 -10.02 -11.08 9.78
N TRP A 99 -10.02 -12.24 9.15
CA TRP A 99 -9.48 -12.45 7.81
C TRP A 99 -10.59 -12.23 6.80
N ILE A 100 -10.38 -11.30 5.91
CA ILE A 100 -11.36 -10.78 4.96
C ILE A 100 -10.90 -11.16 3.57
N LEU A 101 -11.74 -11.89 2.86
CA LEU A 101 -11.51 -12.33 1.50
C LEU A 101 -12.10 -11.33 0.53
N SER A 102 -11.27 -10.83 -0.35
CA SER A 102 -11.63 -10.02 -1.50
C SER A 102 -11.28 -10.75 -2.80
N GLU A 103 -11.71 -10.23 -3.94
CA GLU A 103 -11.49 -10.87 -5.24
C GLU A 103 -10.00 -11.19 -5.51
N ASN A 104 -9.10 -10.27 -5.19
CA ASN A 104 -7.67 -10.36 -5.52
C ASN A 104 -6.74 -10.22 -4.32
N ALA A 105 -7.25 -10.24 -3.10
CA ALA A 105 -6.45 -10.06 -1.90
C ALA A 105 -7.12 -10.64 -0.66
N ILE A 106 -6.32 -10.90 0.35
CA ILE A 106 -6.75 -11.22 1.70
C ILE A 106 -6.32 -10.07 2.61
N SER A 107 -7.26 -9.54 3.38
CA SER A 107 -6.98 -8.52 4.40
C SER A 107 -7.13 -9.13 5.79
N LYS A 108 -6.14 -8.92 6.64
CA LYS A 108 -6.22 -9.26 8.07
C LYS A 108 -6.55 -7.99 8.84
N PHE A 109 -7.67 -7.98 9.51
CA PHE A 109 -8.16 -6.86 10.31
C PHE A 109 -7.96 -7.12 11.79
N ASP A 110 -7.16 -6.28 12.44
CA ASP A 110 -7.06 -6.19 13.90
C ASP A 110 -8.20 -5.30 14.41
N ALA A 111 -9.24 -5.93 14.92
CA ALA A 111 -10.43 -5.21 15.39
C ALA A 111 -10.22 -4.41 16.69
N GLN A 112 -9.10 -4.58 17.41
CA GLN A 112 -8.73 -3.78 18.57
C GLN A 112 -8.01 -2.50 18.13
N ARG A 113 -7.03 -2.63 17.25
CA ARG A 113 -6.24 -1.52 16.70
C ARG A 113 -6.96 -0.80 15.57
N LYS A 114 -7.95 -1.44 14.94
CA LYS A 114 -8.65 -0.97 13.72
C LYS A 114 -7.68 -0.75 12.55
N THR A 115 -6.75 -1.65 12.37
CA THR A 115 -5.74 -1.62 11.32
C THR A 115 -5.87 -2.83 10.40
N PHE A 116 -5.52 -2.63 9.14
CA PHE A 116 -5.49 -3.69 8.13
C PHE A 116 -4.05 -4.04 7.75
N GLU A 117 -3.82 -5.34 7.54
CA GLU A 117 -2.63 -5.88 6.88
C GLU A 117 -3.10 -6.61 5.63
N ASN A 118 -2.64 -6.18 4.46
CA ASN A 118 -3.09 -6.73 3.18
C ASN A 118 -2.04 -7.67 2.59
N TYR A 119 -2.53 -8.76 1.99
CA TYR A 119 -1.75 -9.80 1.31
C TYR A 119 -2.34 -9.97 -0.10
N GLY A 120 -1.61 -9.55 -1.12
CA GLY A 120 -2.02 -9.70 -2.52
C GLY A 120 -1.83 -11.14 -3.01
N LEU A 121 -2.52 -11.51 -4.09
CA LEU A 121 -2.36 -12.83 -4.73
C LEU A 121 -0.93 -13.08 -5.22
N ASN A 122 -0.23 -12.01 -5.62
CA ASN A 122 1.17 -12.09 -6.07
C ASN A 122 2.10 -12.60 -4.97
N SER A 123 1.82 -12.28 -3.70
CA SER A 123 2.58 -12.80 -2.55
C SER A 123 2.37 -14.30 -2.32
N LEU A 124 1.33 -14.89 -2.92
CA LEU A 124 1.06 -16.33 -2.87
C LEU A 124 1.65 -17.10 -4.07
N HIS A 125 2.36 -16.41 -4.98
CA HIS A 125 3.06 -16.98 -6.15
C HIS A 125 2.22 -17.87 -7.07
N GLN A 126 0.89 -17.71 -7.10
CA GLN A 126 0.00 -18.53 -7.91
C GLN A 126 -1.10 -17.68 -8.56
N GLU A 127 -1.40 -17.98 -9.81
CA GLU A 127 -2.55 -17.44 -10.53
C GLU A 127 -3.78 -18.31 -10.21
N PHE A 128 -4.64 -17.85 -9.35
CA PHE A 128 -5.95 -18.43 -9.04
C PHE A 128 -6.94 -17.32 -8.67
N SER A 129 -8.23 -17.64 -8.70
CA SER A 129 -9.29 -16.78 -8.21
C SER A 129 -9.91 -17.39 -6.96
N PHE A 130 -10.21 -16.59 -5.96
CA PHE A 130 -10.92 -17.07 -4.78
C PHE A 130 -12.37 -17.42 -5.12
N SER A 131 -12.88 -18.46 -4.49
CA SER A 131 -14.29 -18.80 -4.56
C SER A 131 -15.09 -17.97 -3.55
N GLU A 132 -16.39 -17.78 -3.81
CA GLU A 132 -17.31 -17.11 -2.89
C GLU A 132 -17.65 -17.94 -1.64
N ALA A 133 -17.04 -19.13 -1.50
CA ALA A 133 -17.27 -20.00 -0.35
C ALA A 133 -16.73 -19.38 0.93
N ALA A 134 -17.50 -19.47 2.01
CA ALA A 134 -17.04 -19.03 3.32
C ALA A 134 -15.78 -19.81 3.75
N PRO A 135 -14.71 -19.12 4.17
CA PRO A 135 -13.51 -19.78 4.66
C PRO A 135 -13.81 -20.55 5.96
N VAL A 136 -13.04 -21.62 6.20
CA VAL A 136 -13.20 -22.45 7.39
C VAL A 136 -11.85 -22.61 8.10
N ILE A 137 -11.89 -22.95 9.39
CA ILE A 137 -10.70 -23.30 10.15
C ILE A 137 -10.57 -24.81 10.21
N ASN A 138 -9.42 -25.35 9.76
CA ASN A 138 -9.13 -26.78 9.82
C ASN A 138 -8.64 -27.21 11.23
N ALA A 139 -8.47 -28.54 11.42
CA ALA A 139 -8.00 -29.11 12.69
C ALA A 139 -6.58 -28.67 13.08
N ARG A 140 -5.78 -28.19 12.14
CA ARG A 140 -4.43 -27.62 12.37
C ARG A 140 -4.47 -26.13 12.66
N ASN A 141 -5.66 -25.56 12.76
CA ASN A 141 -5.87 -24.14 13.06
C ASN A 141 -5.40 -23.19 11.97
N GLN A 142 -5.46 -23.65 10.73
CA GLN A 142 -5.20 -22.87 9.54
C GLN A 142 -6.54 -22.46 8.94
N ILE A 143 -6.58 -21.26 8.35
CA ILE A 143 -7.76 -20.81 7.61
C ILE A 143 -7.67 -21.38 6.20
N VAL A 144 -8.72 -22.03 5.76
CA VAL A 144 -8.83 -22.65 4.44
C VAL A 144 -9.74 -21.79 3.58
N PHE A 145 -9.20 -21.29 2.48
CA PHE A 145 -9.92 -20.53 1.46
C PHE A 145 -10.12 -21.37 0.22
N GLY A 146 -11.35 -21.40 -0.31
CA GLY A 146 -11.63 -22.02 -1.59
C GLY A 146 -11.08 -21.21 -2.76
N THR A 147 -10.66 -21.89 -3.82
CA THR A 147 -10.22 -21.27 -5.07
C THR A 147 -10.77 -22.04 -6.26
N ASP A 148 -10.66 -21.47 -7.46
CA ASP A 148 -11.01 -22.13 -8.74
C ASP A 148 -10.14 -23.37 -9.04
N LYS A 149 -8.96 -23.47 -8.40
CA LYS A 149 -7.99 -24.57 -8.59
C LYS A 149 -7.87 -25.49 -7.37
N GLY A 150 -8.73 -25.34 -6.37
CA GLY A 150 -8.72 -26.15 -5.16
C GLY A 150 -8.89 -25.29 -3.89
N PHE A 151 -7.94 -25.36 -2.97
CA PHE A 151 -7.97 -24.56 -1.74
C PHE A 151 -6.59 -24.16 -1.30
N ILE A 152 -6.53 -23.08 -0.49
CA ILE A 152 -5.31 -22.58 0.13
C ILE A 152 -5.48 -22.67 1.63
N GLU A 153 -4.47 -23.21 2.32
CA GLU A 153 -4.39 -23.20 3.77
C GLU A 153 -3.43 -22.10 4.22
N ILE A 154 -3.90 -21.19 5.07
CA ILE A 154 -3.12 -20.08 5.61
C ILE A 154 -3.01 -20.23 7.11
N SER A 155 -1.77 -20.31 7.60
CA SER A 155 -1.47 -20.21 9.01
C SER A 155 -1.31 -18.73 9.39
N SER A 156 -2.15 -18.23 10.30
CA SER A 156 -2.03 -16.83 10.78
C SER A 156 -0.69 -16.52 11.44
N LYS A 157 0.07 -17.55 11.85
CA LYS A 157 1.41 -17.41 12.42
C LYS A 157 2.49 -17.27 11.34
N GLU A 158 2.28 -17.87 10.17
CA GLU A 158 3.24 -17.88 9.06
C GLU A 158 3.07 -16.67 8.13
N MET A 159 1.87 -16.09 8.11
CA MET A 159 1.58 -14.84 7.38
C MET A 159 2.06 -13.62 8.20
N GLN A 160 3.36 -13.53 8.41
CA GLN A 160 3.99 -12.32 8.94
C GLN A 160 4.71 -11.61 7.82
N LYS A 161 4.52 -10.29 7.73
CA LYS A 161 5.30 -9.48 6.80
C LYS A 161 6.79 -9.60 7.15
N SER A 162 7.59 -9.77 6.12
CA SER A 162 9.04 -9.89 6.27
C SER A 162 9.63 -8.64 6.94
N SER A 163 10.51 -8.83 7.90
CA SER A 163 11.32 -7.77 8.47
C SER A 163 12.65 -7.58 7.72
N TYR A 164 12.83 -8.26 6.59
CA TYR A 164 14.04 -8.14 5.78
C TYR A 164 14.18 -6.71 5.26
N VAL A 165 15.36 -6.13 5.48
CA VAL A 165 15.72 -4.77 5.03
C VAL A 165 16.58 -4.91 3.78
N PRO A 166 16.01 -4.76 2.57
CA PRO A 166 16.77 -4.94 1.34
C PRO A 166 17.79 -3.82 1.14
N PRO A 167 19.07 -4.13 0.88
CA PRO A 167 20.04 -3.11 0.52
C PRO A 167 19.68 -2.50 -0.83
N ILE A 168 19.85 -1.18 -0.96
CA ILE A 168 19.63 -0.45 -2.22
C ILE A 168 20.97 -0.26 -2.91
N VAL A 169 21.04 -0.64 -4.18
CA VAL A 169 22.22 -0.47 -5.04
C VAL A 169 21.87 0.42 -6.25
N PHE A 170 22.85 1.16 -6.72
CA PHE A 170 22.74 1.87 -7.98
C PHE A 170 23.05 0.91 -9.13
N THR A 171 22.12 0.77 -10.06
CA THR A 171 22.24 -0.16 -11.21
C THR A 171 22.70 0.52 -12.49
N GLY A 172 22.66 1.86 -12.52
CA GLY A 172 23.11 2.60 -13.69
C GLY A 172 23.01 4.12 -13.54
N LEU A 173 23.74 4.80 -14.41
CA LEU A 173 23.72 6.24 -14.58
C LEU A 173 23.55 6.57 -16.06
N LYS A 174 22.62 7.47 -16.37
CA LYS A 174 22.53 8.08 -17.70
C LYS A 174 22.88 9.56 -17.59
N VAL A 175 23.77 10.04 -18.43
CA VAL A 175 24.18 11.43 -18.54
C VAL A 175 23.81 11.91 -19.94
N GLN A 176 23.08 13.03 -20.03
CA GLN A 176 22.56 13.56 -21.32
C GLN A 176 21.77 12.51 -22.13
N GLY A 177 21.06 11.62 -21.43
CA GLY A 177 20.29 10.53 -22.06
C GLY A 177 21.10 9.30 -22.48
N GLN A 178 22.44 9.36 -22.40
CA GLN A 178 23.33 8.25 -22.76
C GLN A 178 23.76 7.48 -21.50
N SER A 179 23.80 6.15 -21.59
CA SER A 179 24.28 5.31 -20.49
C SER A 179 25.76 5.56 -20.23
N SER A 180 26.11 5.84 -18.98
CA SER A 180 27.49 5.99 -18.55
C SER A 180 28.09 4.65 -18.24
N VAL A 181 29.39 4.49 -18.53
CA VAL A 181 30.18 3.29 -18.16
C VAL A 181 30.61 3.33 -16.69
N ILE A 182 30.38 4.44 -16.00
CA ILE A 182 30.80 4.62 -14.60
C ILE A 182 29.93 3.77 -13.70
N ALA A 183 30.53 2.85 -12.95
CA ALA A 183 29.89 2.13 -11.86
C ALA A 183 29.73 3.09 -10.67
N ILE A 184 28.52 3.61 -10.45
CA ILE A 184 28.27 4.64 -9.43
C ILE A 184 27.99 4.06 -8.05
N ASP A 185 27.79 2.75 -7.93
CA ASP A 185 27.46 2.13 -6.64
C ASP A 185 28.63 2.16 -5.66
N ASP A 186 29.85 2.11 -6.18
CA ASP A 186 31.10 2.17 -5.38
C ASP A 186 31.60 3.60 -5.13
N LEU A 187 30.91 4.61 -5.68
CA LEU A 187 31.34 6.00 -5.55
C LEU A 187 30.82 6.65 -4.25
N GLU A 188 31.68 7.33 -3.54
CA GLU A 188 31.27 8.24 -2.44
C GLU A 188 30.75 9.59 -2.98
N GLU A 189 31.36 10.09 -4.06
CA GLU A 189 31.01 11.36 -4.72
C GLU A 189 31.00 11.23 -6.24
N LEU A 190 29.89 11.62 -6.87
CA LEU A 190 29.76 11.78 -8.31
C LEU A 190 30.03 13.25 -8.68
N ARG A 191 31.04 13.50 -9.51
CA ARG A 191 31.34 14.84 -10.02
C ARG A 191 30.82 15.00 -11.43
N LEU A 192 29.97 16.00 -11.64
CA LEU A 192 29.37 16.32 -12.93
C LEU A 192 29.96 17.63 -13.48
N THR A 193 30.35 17.61 -14.75
CA THR A 193 30.80 18.82 -15.45
C THR A 193 29.61 19.71 -15.80
N PRO A 194 29.84 21.00 -16.14
CA PRO A 194 28.74 21.90 -16.52
C PRO A 194 27.90 21.44 -17.71
N SER A 195 28.44 20.60 -18.57
CA SER A 195 27.73 19.99 -19.71
C SER A 195 26.93 18.74 -19.33
N GLN A 196 27.06 18.23 -18.11
CA GLN A 196 26.48 16.96 -17.67
C GLN A 196 25.31 17.17 -16.66
N ARG A 197 24.52 18.22 -16.86
CA ARG A 197 23.47 18.63 -15.91
C ARG A 197 22.16 17.84 -16.04
N ASN A 198 22.01 16.99 -17.07
CA ASN A 198 20.85 16.10 -17.22
C ASN A 198 21.27 14.69 -16.84
N VAL A 199 20.76 14.20 -15.73
CA VAL A 199 21.18 12.92 -15.17
C VAL A 199 19.97 12.07 -14.78
N THR A 200 20.08 10.78 -15.02
CA THR A 200 19.10 9.77 -14.53
C THR A 200 19.86 8.69 -13.79
N PHE A 201 19.50 8.55 -12.54
CA PHE A 201 20.03 7.50 -11.66
C PHE A 201 19.10 6.30 -11.72
N GLN A 202 19.64 5.11 -11.95
CA GLN A 202 18.91 3.86 -11.89
C GLN A 202 19.33 3.10 -10.62
N PHE A 203 18.38 2.49 -9.93
CA PHE A 203 18.62 1.82 -8.66
C PHE A 203 17.69 0.61 -8.51
N ALA A 204 18.04 -0.29 -7.61
CA ALA A 204 17.21 -1.43 -7.23
C ALA A 204 17.45 -1.79 -5.77
N ALA A 205 16.41 -2.20 -5.08
CA ALA A 205 16.51 -2.88 -3.78
C ALA A 205 16.70 -4.38 -4.04
N LEU A 206 17.64 -4.99 -3.32
CA LEU A 206 17.99 -6.41 -3.48
C LEU A 206 17.06 -7.27 -2.61
N ASP A 207 15.82 -7.38 -3.05
CA ASP A 207 14.84 -8.33 -2.53
C ASP A 207 14.34 -9.17 -3.70
N TYR A 208 14.58 -10.48 -3.61
CA TYR A 208 14.33 -11.42 -4.70
C TYR A 208 13.00 -12.15 -4.60
N VAL A 209 12.22 -11.91 -3.53
CA VAL A 209 10.94 -12.59 -3.31
C VAL A 209 9.90 -12.08 -4.30
N ASP A 210 9.62 -10.77 -4.29
CA ASP A 210 8.75 -10.13 -5.28
C ASP A 210 9.24 -8.70 -5.58
N SER A 211 10.21 -8.63 -6.47
CA SER A 211 10.84 -7.36 -6.83
C SER A 211 9.92 -6.38 -7.57
N LYS A 212 8.75 -6.84 -8.05
CA LYS A 212 7.77 -6.01 -8.77
C LYS A 212 6.89 -5.20 -7.81
N GLU A 213 6.75 -5.66 -6.56
CA GLU A 213 5.93 -4.99 -5.54
C GLU A 213 6.72 -3.97 -4.71
N ILE A 214 8.04 -3.91 -4.89
CA ILE A 214 8.88 -2.94 -4.18
C ILE A 214 8.58 -1.53 -4.68
N ARG A 215 8.27 -0.65 -3.74
CA ARG A 215 8.08 0.79 -3.98
C ARG A 215 9.31 1.56 -3.55
N TYR A 216 9.56 2.67 -4.22
CA TYR A 216 10.71 3.52 -3.97
C TYR A 216 10.26 4.96 -3.68
N ALA A 217 11.03 5.63 -2.82
CA ALA A 217 10.95 7.08 -2.70
C ALA A 217 12.36 7.66 -2.73
N TYR A 218 12.51 8.81 -3.37
CA TYR A 218 13.79 9.49 -3.50
C TYR A 218 13.65 10.98 -3.28
N ARG A 219 14.76 11.63 -2.94
CA ARG A 219 14.89 13.09 -2.87
C ARG A 219 16.33 13.52 -3.14
N LEU A 220 16.50 14.74 -3.60
CA LEU A 220 17.81 15.37 -3.82
C LEU A 220 18.01 16.50 -2.83
N LYS A 221 18.57 16.21 -1.66
CA LYS A 221 18.88 17.23 -0.65
C LYS A 221 19.82 18.29 -1.20
N GLY A 222 19.49 19.55 -0.96
CA GLY A 222 20.15 20.71 -1.53
C GLY A 222 19.41 21.31 -2.72
N LEU A 223 18.48 20.57 -3.33
CA LEU A 223 17.53 21.04 -4.33
C LEU A 223 16.09 21.00 -3.78
N GLU A 224 15.75 19.92 -3.10
CA GLU A 224 14.42 19.64 -2.56
C GLU A 224 14.53 18.94 -1.21
N GLU A 225 13.58 19.20 -0.29
CA GLU A 225 13.55 18.56 1.04
C GLU A 225 12.52 17.44 1.12
N GLU A 226 11.49 17.48 0.29
CA GLU A 226 10.41 16.50 0.29
C GLU A 226 10.81 15.22 -0.42
N TRP A 227 10.17 14.09 0.00
CA TRP A 227 10.33 12.81 -0.67
C TRP A 227 9.38 12.73 -1.86
N HIS A 228 9.90 12.41 -3.03
CA HIS A 228 9.11 12.02 -4.18
C HIS A 228 8.77 10.54 -4.07
N ASP A 229 7.48 10.21 -4.06
CA ASP A 229 7.04 8.83 -4.18
C ASP A 229 7.21 8.42 -5.65
N GLY A 230 8.21 7.57 -5.88
CA GLY A 230 8.53 7.01 -7.21
C GLY A 230 7.67 5.80 -7.55
N ASP A 231 6.81 5.37 -6.63
CA ASP A 231 6.04 4.13 -6.72
C ASP A 231 6.96 2.94 -7.10
N LYS A 232 6.66 2.20 -8.14
CA LYS A 232 7.47 1.06 -8.64
C LYS A 232 8.59 1.48 -9.61
N ASN A 233 8.74 2.78 -9.85
CA ASN A 233 9.78 3.30 -10.75
C ASN A 233 11.16 3.21 -10.08
N ARG A 234 12.11 2.59 -10.79
CA ARG A 234 13.49 2.35 -10.34
C ARG A 234 14.47 3.41 -10.85
N SER A 235 14.00 4.61 -11.09
CA SER A 235 14.85 5.69 -11.60
C SER A 235 14.43 7.06 -11.08
N ALA A 236 15.43 7.93 -10.86
CA ALA A 236 15.28 9.34 -10.52
C ALA A 236 15.96 10.18 -11.59
N SER A 237 15.23 11.10 -12.20
CA SER A 237 15.74 11.94 -13.31
C SER A 237 15.72 13.41 -12.92
N TYR A 238 16.82 14.08 -13.13
CA TYR A 238 16.99 15.51 -12.91
C TYR A 238 17.46 16.19 -14.20
N ILE A 239 16.77 17.25 -14.60
CA ILE A 239 17.03 18.00 -15.81
C ILE A 239 17.56 19.38 -15.42
N ASN A 240 18.65 19.80 -16.07
CA ASN A 240 19.30 21.09 -15.87
C ASN A 240 19.66 21.38 -14.41
N LEU A 241 20.30 20.41 -13.76
CA LEU A 241 20.69 20.51 -12.36
C LEU A 241 21.62 21.71 -12.15
N PRO A 242 21.29 22.68 -11.27
CA PRO A 242 22.16 23.83 -11.00
C PRO A 242 23.53 23.39 -10.48
N ASN A 243 24.52 24.30 -10.57
CA ASN A 243 25.81 24.07 -9.90
C ASN A 243 25.62 24.04 -8.38
N GLY A 244 26.29 23.09 -7.71
CA GLY A 244 26.16 22.92 -6.27
C GLY A 244 26.50 21.53 -5.78
N LYS A 245 26.35 21.34 -4.48
CA LYS A 245 26.55 20.06 -3.81
C LYS A 245 25.21 19.51 -3.34
N TYR A 246 24.93 18.29 -3.73
CA TYR A 246 23.66 17.61 -3.46
C TYR A 246 23.89 16.25 -2.82
N LYS A 247 22.85 15.71 -2.16
CA LYS A 247 22.83 14.33 -1.67
C LYS A 247 21.56 13.65 -2.17
N LEU A 248 21.70 12.76 -3.15
CA LEU A 248 20.62 11.89 -3.57
C LEU A 248 20.39 10.83 -2.49
N GLN A 249 19.19 10.79 -1.97
CA GLN A 249 18.74 9.80 -1.00
C GLN A 249 17.62 8.97 -1.58
N ILE A 250 17.71 7.65 -1.44
CA ILE A 250 16.73 6.68 -1.92
C ILE A 250 16.37 5.78 -0.76
N LYS A 251 15.09 5.48 -0.58
CA LYS A 251 14.57 4.45 0.33
C LYS A 251 13.61 3.55 -0.42
N SER A 252 13.37 2.35 0.07
CA SER A 252 12.43 1.42 -0.53
C SER A 252 11.57 0.70 0.51
N THR A 253 10.48 0.10 0.04
CA THR A 253 9.82 -0.97 0.77
C THR A 253 10.59 -2.27 0.58
N ASN A 254 10.24 -3.31 1.35
CA ASN A 254 10.53 -4.69 1.02
C ASN A 254 9.48 -5.26 0.03
N SER A 255 9.58 -6.53 -0.33
CA SER A 255 8.63 -7.25 -1.19
C SER A 255 7.19 -7.29 -0.63
N ASP A 256 7.02 -7.16 0.69
CA ASP A 256 5.70 -7.11 1.35
C ASP A 256 5.11 -5.69 1.41
N GLY A 257 5.72 -4.72 0.73
CA GLY A 257 5.27 -3.34 0.68
C GLY A 257 5.50 -2.54 1.99
N VAL A 258 6.30 -3.06 2.92
CA VAL A 258 6.64 -2.37 4.18
C VAL A 258 7.81 -1.44 3.94
N TRP A 259 7.65 -0.14 4.25
CA TRP A 259 8.75 0.83 4.19
C TRP A 259 9.86 0.46 5.17
N MET A 260 11.09 0.39 4.67
CA MET A 260 12.27 0.01 5.45
C MET A 260 13.18 1.21 5.74
N ASP A 261 13.96 1.08 6.80
CA ASP A 261 15.00 2.06 7.13
C ASP A 261 16.31 1.72 6.38
N ASN A 262 16.26 1.76 5.05
CA ASN A 262 17.32 1.37 4.13
C ASN A 262 17.80 2.52 3.24
N ILE A 263 18.02 3.70 3.81
CA ILE A 263 18.38 4.88 3.02
C ILE A 263 19.76 4.72 2.38
N ARG A 264 19.81 4.66 1.05
CA ARG A 264 21.04 4.78 0.26
C ARG A 264 21.29 6.24 -0.09
N THR A 265 22.53 6.71 0.11
CA THR A 265 22.91 8.09 -0.16
C THR A 265 24.09 8.14 -1.14
N LEU A 266 24.00 9.03 -2.15
CA LEU A 266 25.10 9.36 -3.06
C LEU A 266 25.32 10.86 -3.03
N SER A 267 26.56 11.30 -2.79
CA SER A 267 26.95 12.70 -2.90
C SER A 267 27.14 13.11 -4.36
N ILE A 268 26.62 14.25 -4.77
CA ILE A 268 26.71 14.75 -6.14
C ILE A 268 27.26 16.18 -6.10
N ASN A 269 28.29 16.44 -6.90
CA ASN A 269 28.93 17.74 -7.01
C ASN A 269 28.88 18.20 -8.47
N VAL A 270 28.02 19.19 -8.74
CA VAL A 270 27.88 19.78 -10.07
C VAL A 270 28.80 21.00 -10.17
N LEU A 271 29.79 20.91 -11.02
CA LEU A 271 30.77 21.99 -11.19
C LEU A 271 30.14 23.21 -11.87
N PRO A 272 30.54 24.45 -11.48
CA PRO A 272 30.07 25.65 -12.13
C PRO A 272 30.68 25.82 -13.54
N THR A 273 29.97 26.47 -14.44
CA THR A 273 30.57 27.02 -15.67
C THR A 273 31.54 28.15 -15.32
N PHE A 274 32.45 28.52 -16.24
CA PHE A 274 33.36 29.67 -16.06
C PHE A 274 32.61 30.92 -15.61
N TRP A 275 31.47 31.18 -16.21
CA TRP A 275 30.64 32.39 -15.95
C TRP A 275 29.92 32.37 -14.59
N GLU A 276 29.74 31.20 -13.98
CA GLU A 276 29.16 31.03 -12.65
C GLU A 276 30.20 31.05 -11.52
N THR A 277 31.50 31.24 -11.85
CA THR A 277 32.59 31.28 -10.86
C THR A 277 32.71 32.64 -10.23
N GLY A 278 33.23 32.70 -9.00
CA GLY A 278 33.50 33.96 -8.30
C GLY A 278 34.47 34.89 -9.06
N TRP A 279 35.41 34.29 -9.82
CA TRP A 279 36.33 35.05 -10.67
C TRP A 279 35.63 35.76 -11.84
N ALA A 280 34.63 35.14 -12.45
CA ALA A 280 33.81 35.77 -13.48
C ALA A 280 33.04 36.98 -12.92
N TRP A 281 32.48 36.84 -11.72
CA TRP A 281 31.80 37.93 -11.02
C TRP A 281 32.73 39.11 -10.76
N LEU A 282 33.98 38.86 -10.34
CA LEU A 282 34.99 39.90 -10.14
C LEU A 282 35.32 40.60 -11.46
N LEU A 283 35.44 39.84 -12.54
CA LEU A 283 35.66 40.34 -13.88
C LEU A 283 34.50 41.24 -14.35
N TYR A 284 33.25 40.82 -14.11
CA TYR A 284 32.07 41.65 -14.41
C TYR A 284 32.07 42.97 -13.63
N VAL A 285 32.42 42.96 -12.35
CA VAL A 285 32.53 44.20 -11.54
C VAL A 285 33.62 45.11 -12.09
N ILE A 286 34.80 44.56 -12.44
CA ILE A 286 35.89 45.37 -13.04
C ILE A 286 35.46 45.99 -14.37
N LEU A 287 34.84 45.21 -15.25
CA LEU A 287 34.32 45.69 -16.52
C LEU A 287 33.25 46.76 -16.33
N PHE A 288 32.35 46.60 -15.37
CA PHE A 288 31.32 47.60 -15.04
C PHE A 288 31.94 48.91 -14.59
N VAL A 289 32.95 48.85 -13.70
CA VAL A 289 33.68 50.05 -13.22
C VAL A 289 34.50 50.76 -14.31
N LEU A 290 35.00 50.00 -15.29
CA LEU A 290 35.74 50.56 -16.42
C LEU A 290 34.82 51.22 -17.47
N PHE A 291 33.53 50.83 -17.51
CA PHE A 291 32.55 51.38 -18.46
C PHE A 291 31.77 52.59 -17.90
N THR A 292 31.81 52.81 -16.59
CA THR A 292 31.20 53.99 -15.93
C THR A 292 32.23 55.05 -15.68
#